data_541604eb94b18baebfd0625fc4d0906e
#
_entry.id   541604eb94b18baebfd0625fc4d0906e
#
_cell.length_a   1.000
_cell.length_b   1.000
_cell.length_c   1.000
_cell.angle_alpha   90.00
_cell.angle_beta   90.00
_cell.angle_gamma   90.00
#
_symmetry.space_group_name_H-M   'P 1'
#
loop_
_entity.id
_entity.type
_entity.pdbx_description
1 polymer ?
#
loop_
_entity_poly.entity_id
_entity_poly.type
_entity_poly.pdbx_seq_one_letter_code
_entity_poly.pdbx_strand_id
1 'polypeptide(L)'
;MDSFQGDLSSMWTLQQRPPLHHLTWDWWWWLVMIDDPENVEPGKQLMVLWSTKDNEMVQVNEVTWNPKGKPGFDQEGGIRLDGMVCAWWFDGSQMHDEIISKVCDMIVLPASHPSWPSSSKSDLGGGAVVPLLDSDCSMGMLEDRSKFWLNLTLSDKSPIQSVRLNMTPWNPAMSTARQANATYAANMGYDILRLHGTKVSGVIDDEFVSGTAYFQKVCVQAPSVPWYWGMLHFSDGSYLDWFLPHASLTMLSRDSRAWKKRDISHIALSQGGLFHDAKNKRSERFEIVSVTKGKQSNNLPHFEVHLKNGRTSIHISAQAVERAHWDFHQPTRGGVWSHLTYNEYPLVVKELNIRDEFGVRSKTDYDWVRGNAEHSWGFLH
;
A
#
# COMPACT_ATOMS: atom_id res chain seq x y z
N MET A 1 3.10 -5.03 -24.44
CA MET A 1 1.98 -5.46 -23.61
C MET A 1 1.23 -4.21 -23.24
N ASP A 2 0.02 -4.13 -23.70
CA ASP A 2 -0.67 -2.85 -23.72
C ASP A 2 -1.77 -2.75 -22.67
N SER A 3 -2.03 -3.81 -21.86
CA SER A 3 -3.06 -3.83 -20.85
C SER A 3 -2.70 -4.67 -19.62
N PHE A 4 -3.30 -4.32 -18.48
CA PHE A 4 -3.23 -5.10 -17.23
C PHE A 4 -3.95 -6.43 -17.40
N GLN A 5 -3.35 -7.48 -16.86
CA GLN A 5 -3.83 -8.85 -16.98
C GLN A 5 -4.41 -9.37 -15.65
N GLY A 6 -5.06 -10.52 -15.73
CA GLY A 6 -5.66 -11.19 -14.57
C GLY A 6 -7.05 -10.66 -14.21
N ASP A 7 -7.58 -11.15 -13.10
CA ASP A 7 -8.90 -10.75 -12.61
C ASP A 7 -8.79 -9.50 -11.75
N LEU A 8 -9.30 -8.38 -12.28
CA LEU A 8 -9.36 -7.08 -11.64
C LEU A 8 -10.75 -6.78 -11.03
N SER A 9 -11.72 -7.69 -11.15
CA SER A 9 -13.10 -7.44 -10.73
C SER A 9 -13.23 -7.07 -9.25
N SER A 10 -12.43 -7.69 -8.39
CA SER A 10 -12.43 -7.41 -6.95
C SER A 10 -11.95 -6.00 -6.58
N MET A 11 -11.31 -5.30 -7.50
CA MET A 11 -10.90 -3.91 -7.30
C MET A 11 -12.07 -2.96 -7.06
N TRP A 12 -13.21 -3.25 -7.68
CA TRP A 12 -14.41 -2.41 -7.65
C TRP A 12 -15.50 -2.95 -6.72
N THR A 13 -15.18 -3.96 -5.92
CA THR A 13 -16.10 -4.56 -4.97
C THR A 13 -15.72 -4.21 -3.54
N LEU A 14 -16.73 -4.22 -2.67
CA LEU A 14 -16.57 -4.00 -1.24
C LEU A 14 -16.96 -5.24 -0.46
N GLN A 15 -16.38 -5.37 0.75
CA GLN A 15 -16.78 -6.41 1.69
C GLN A 15 -16.81 -7.81 1.03
N GLN A 16 -15.72 -8.19 0.36
CA GLN A 16 -15.60 -9.50 -0.30
C GLN A 16 -15.84 -10.67 0.64
N ARG A 17 -15.76 -10.42 1.95
CA ARG A 17 -16.11 -11.34 3.02
C ARG A 17 -17.41 -10.93 3.67
N PRO A 18 -18.19 -11.88 4.24
CA PRO A 18 -19.30 -11.51 5.12
C PRO A 18 -18.77 -10.61 6.24
N PRO A 19 -19.25 -9.36 6.36
CA PRO A 19 -18.63 -8.37 7.24
C PRO A 19 -18.75 -8.76 8.71
N LEU A 20 -17.65 -8.62 9.44
CA LEU A 20 -17.62 -8.65 10.88
C LEU A 20 -17.69 -7.22 11.38
N HIS A 21 -18.83 -6.83 11.95
CA HIS A 21 -19.06 -5.48 12.45
C HIS A 21 -17.90 -5.00 13.35
N HIS A 22 -17.47 -3.77 13.15
CA HIS A 22 -16.31 -3.11 13.76
C HIS A 22 -14.93 -3.67 13.37
N LEU A 23 -14.83 -4.73 12.60
CA LEU A 23 -13.56 -5.34 12.24
C LEU A 23 -13.28 -5.33 10.73
N THR A 24 -14.25 -4.94 9.90
CA THR A 24 -14.11 -4.99 8.44
C THR A 24 -13.64 -3.64 7.91
N TRP A 25 -12.55 -3.69 7.18
CA TRP A 25 -12.00 -2.57 6.44
C TRP A 25 -11.85 -2.93 4.99
N ASP A 26 -12.14 -1.96 4.12
CA ASP A 26 -11.79 -1.98 2.71
C ASP A 26 -10.91 -0.78 2.40
N TRP A 27 -9.85 -1.00 1.62
CA TRP A 27 -9.03 0.11 1.16
C TRP A 27 -8.43 -0.11 -0.21
N TRP A 28 -8.10 1.01 -0.88
CA TRP A 28 -7.32 1.12 -2.10
C TRP A 28 -6.06 1.88 -1.74
N TRP A 29 -4.92 1.35 -2.08
CA TRP A 29 -3.64 1.89 -1.66
C TRP A 29 -2.65 1.89 -2.81
N TRP A 30 -2.10 3.06 -3.09
CA TRP A 30 -1.01 3.27 -4.01
C TRP A 30 0.25 3.67 -3.26
N LEU A 31 1.37 3.05 -3.61
CA LEU A 31 2.70 3.52 -3.29
C LEU A 31 3.40 3.85 -4.61
N VAL A 32 3.70 5.12 -4.82
CA VAL A 32 4.37 5.63 -6.01
C VAL A 32 5.80 6.00 -5.67
N MET A 33 6.76 5.48 -6.41
CA MET A 33 8.20 5.79 -6.29
C MET A 33 8.62 6.55 -7.53
N ILE A 34 9.00 7.82 -7.36
CA ILE A 34 9.29 8.77 -8.42
C ILE A 34 10.80 8.87 -8.60
N ASP A 35 11.21 8.93 -9.84
CA ASP A 35 12.61 9.14 -10.20
C ASP A 35 13.08 10.49 -9.69
N ASP A 36 14.19 10.50 -8.99
CA ASP A 36 14.85 11.70 -8.50
C ASP A 36 16.34 11.63 -8.91
N PRO A 37 16.79 12.49 -9.83
CA PRO A 37 18.18 12.52 -10.26
C PRO A 37 19.16 12.85 -9.13
N GLU A 38 18.73 13.61 -8.11
CA GLU A 38 19.56 14.00 -6.98
C GLU A 38 19.63 12.91 -5.91
N ASN A 39 18.53 12.13 -5.77
CA ASN A 39 18.43 11.04 -4.81
C ASN A 39 17.88 9.79 -5.51
N VAL A 40 18.72 9.15 -6.31
CA VAL A 40 18.33 7.94 -7.08
C VAL A 40 17.71 6.86 -6.20
N GLU A 41 18.24 6.72 -4.99
CA GLU A 41 17.70 5.89 -3.92
C GLU A 41 17.59 6.73 -2.64
N PRO A 42 16.40 6.84 -2.04
CA PRO A 42 15.17 6.10 -2.28
C PRO A 42 14.26 6.72 -3.37
N GLY A 43 14.65 7.82 -4.04
CA GLY A 43 13.78 8.61 -4.88
C GLY A 43 12.78 9.45 -4.06
N LYS A 44 11.81 10.09 -4.72
CA LYS A 44 10.65 10.68 -4.05
C LYS A 44 9.54 9.64 -3.97
N GLN A 45 8.69 9.72 -2.94
CA GLN A 45 7.61 8.74 -2.78
C GLN A 45 6.30 9.41 -2.39
N LEU A 46 5.21 8.88 -2.92
CA LEU A 46 3.84 9.29 -2.59
C LEU A 46 3.04 8.05 -2.21
N MET A 47 2.41 8.08 -1.06
CA MET A 47 1.37 7.12 -0.71
C MET A 47 0.01 7.80 -0.74
N VAL A 48 -0.97 7.09 -1.28
CA VAL A 48 -2.38 7.50 -1.20
C VAL A 48 -3.23 6.29 -0.82
N LEU A 49 -3.99 6.47 0.24
CA LEU A 49 -4.90 5.47 0.78
C LEU A 49 -6.32 6.02 0.78
N TRP A 50 -7.23 5.32 0.14
CA TRP A 50 -8.68 5.48 0.32
C TRP A 50 -9.19 4.32 1.14
N SER A 51 -9.96 4.60 2.16
CA SER A 51 -10.48 3.55 3.04
C SER A 51 -11.93 3.74 3.41
N THR A 52 -12.61 2.63 3.64
CA THR A 52 -13.93 2.59 4.27
C THR A 52 -13.95 1.51 5.34
N LYS A 53 -14.85 1.65 6.31
CA LYS A 53 -14.92 0.74 7.44
C LYS A 53 -16.35 0.51 7.89
N ASP A 54 -16.64 -0.74 8.25
CA ASP A 54 -17.88 -1.12 8.93
C ASP A 54 -17.75 -0.87 10.44
N ASN A 55 -17.88 0.40 10.84
CA ASN A 55 -17.77 0.82 12.23
C ASN A 55 -18.63 2.08 12.49
N GLU A 56 -18.91 2.34 13.76
CA GLU A 56 -19.60 3.54 14.19
C GLU A 56 -18.68 4.76 14.29
N MET A 57 -17.42 4.56 14.65
CA MET A 57 -16.43 5.63 14.80
C MET A 57 -15.02 5.10 14.56
N VAL A 58 -14.19 5.90 13.92
CA VAL A 58 -12.73 5.72 13.86
C VAL A 58 -12.08 7.08 14.10
N GLN A 59 -11.10 7.13 14.99
CA GLN A 59 -10.18 8.25 15.08
C GLN A 59 -8.92 7.89 14.30
N VAL A 60 -8.52 8.75 13.41
CA VAL A 60 -7.29 8.64 12.62
C VAL A 60 -6.47 9.89 12.89
N ASN A 61 -5.38 9.75 13.64
CA ASN A 61 -4.64 10.86 14.22
C ASN A 61 -5.60 11.85 14.94
N GLU A 62 -5.65 13.11 14.50
CA GLU A 62 -6.51 14.15 15.06
C GLU A 62 -7.93 14.18 14.44
N VAL A 63 -8.19 13.38 13.41
CA VAL A 63 -9.47 13.38 12.70
C VAL A 63 -10.39 12.28 13.23
N THR A 64 -11.59 12.66 13.64
CA THR A 64 -12.64 11.70 13.99
C THR A 64 -13.56 11.47 12.79
N TRP A 65 -13.68 10.24 12.41
CA TRP A 65 -14.56 9.79 11.34
C TRP A 65 -15.69 8.92 11.90
N ASN A 66 -16.93 9.31 11.62
CA ASN A 66 -18.14 8.57 12.01
C ASN A 66 -18.84 8.06 10.74
N PRO A 67 -18.52 6.84 10.27
CA PRO A 67 -19.18 6.27 9.10
C PRO A 67 -20.69 6.15 9.28
N LYS A 68 -21.46 6.55 8.28
CA LYS A 68 -22.93 6.59 8.36
C LYS A 68 -23.60 5.24 8.04
N GLY A 69 -22.84 4.16 8.02
CA GLY A 69 -23.38 2.82 7.84
C GLY A 69 -22.88 2.09 6.59
N LYS A 70 -23.72 1.19 6.08
CA LYS A 70 -23.34 0.32 4.95
C LYS A 70 -23.33 1.06 3.63
N PRO A 71 -22.52 0.59 2.66
CA PRO A 71 -22.56 1.11 1.31
C PRO A 71 -23.99 1.11 0.73
N GLY A 72 -24.36 2.25 0.12
CA GLY A 72 -25.62 2.40 -0.61
C GLY A 72 -25.39 2.23 -2.10
N PHE A 73 -26.38 1.65 -2.79
CA PHE A 73 -26.37 1.54 -4.25
C PHE A 73 -27.37 2.54 -4.82
N ASP A 74 -26.97 3.27 -5.84
CA ASP A 74 -27.89 4.10 -6.62
C ASP A 74 -28.48 3.33 -7.82
N GLN A 75 -29.41 3.98 -8.53
CA GLN A 75 -30.12 3.35 -9.67
C GLN A 75 -29.19 3.15 -10.88
N GLU A 76 -28.12 3.91 -10.98
CA GLU A 76 -27.15 3.89 -12.06
C GLU A 76 -25.98 2.93 -11.79
N GLY A 77 -25.99 2.22 -10.67
CA GLY A 77 -25.00 1.22 -10.30
C GLY A 77 -23.78 1.80 -9.56
N GLY A 78 -23.84 3.06 -9.16
CA GLY A 78 -22.83 3.65 -8.30
C GLY A 78 -22.92 3.12 -6.87
N ILE A 79 -21.78 2.93 -6.22
CA ILE A 79 -21.70 2.51 -4.82
C ILE A 79 -21.28 3.71 -3.99
N ARG A 80 -22.16 4.20 -3.12
CA ARG A 80 -21.90 5.31 -2.22
C ARG A 80 -21.59 4.82 -0.82
N LEU A 81 -20.55 5.37 -0.21
CA LEU A 81 -20.12 5.00 1.12
C LEU A 81 -19.36 6.17 1.77
N ASP A 82 -19.34 6.17 3.09
CA ASP A 82 -18.45 7.06 3.81
C ASP A 82 -17.04 6.49 3.83
N GLY A 83 -16.06 7.36 3.71
CA GLY A 83 -14.67 6.96 3.68
C GLY A 83 -13.72 8.02 4.18
N MET A 84 -12.47 7.70 4.11
CA MET A 84 -11.37 8.56 4.44
C MET A 84 -10.24 8.43 3.43
N VAL A 85 -9.64 9.55 3.07
CA VAL A 85 -8.41 9.62 2.27
C VAL A 85 -7.28 10.06 3.16
N CYS A 86 -6.18 9.31 3.09
CA CYS A 86 -4.91 9.64 3.72
C CYS A 86 -3.81 9.64 2.67
N ALA A 87 -2.89 10.59 2.75
CA ALA A 87 -1.71 10.60 1.90
C ALA A 87 -0.53 11.24 2.61
N TRP A 88 0.67 10.76 2.30
CA TRP A 88 1.92 11.36 2.67
C TRP A 88 2.82 11.57 1.44
N TRP A 89 3.74 12.49 1.56
CA TRP A 89 4.73 12.81 0.55
C TRP A 89 6.14 12.80 1.13
N PHE A 90 7.04 12.04 0.52
CA PHE A 90 8.48 12.11 0.77
C PHE A 90 9.15 12.79 -0.42
N ASP A 91 9.75 13.94 -0.21
CA ASP A 91 10.32 14.78 -1.26
C ASP A 91 11.73 14.39 -1.70
N GLY A 92 12.25 13.26 -1.18
CA GLY A 92 13.61 12.80 -1.38
C GLY A 92 14.52 13.09 -0.18
N SER A 93 14.12 13.98 0.71
CA SER A 93 14.88 14.40 1.91
C SER A 93 14.04 14.42 3.18
N GLN A 94 12.80 14.84 3.10
CA GLN A 94 11.90 15.03 4.23
C GLN A 94 10.57 14.33 3.99
N MET A 95 10.02 13.73 5.06
CA MET A 95 8.66 13.22 5.08
C MET A 95 7.68 14.33 5.44
N HIS A 96 6.66 14.50 4.61
CA HIS A 96 5.50 15.33 4.86
C HIS A 96 4.31 14.39 5.16
N ASP A 97 4.10 14.16 6.44
CA ASP A 97 2.95 13.40 6.93
C ASP A 97 1.66 14.17 6.64
N GLU A 98 0.58 13.44 6.47
CA GLU A 98 -0.76 14.04 6.37
C GLU A 98 -0.91 15.17 5.34
N ILE A 99 -0.33 15.03 4.14
CA ILE A 99 -0.65 15.97 3.06
C ILE A 99 -2.14 15.90 2.70
N ILE A 100 -2.78 14.76 2.95
CA ILE A 100 -4.24 14.58 2.96
C ILE A 100 -4.61 13.75 4.19
N SER A 101 -5.58 14.24 4.96
CA SER A 101 -6.29 13.53 6.01
C SER A 101 -7.74 14.02 6.00
N LYS A 102 -8.59 13.39 5.20
CA LYS A 102 -9.92 13.92 4.86
C LYS A 102 -10.98 12.85 4.95
N VAL A 103 -11.99 13.09 5.77
CA VAL A 103 -13.26 12.34 5.74
C VAL A 103 -14.08 12.78 4.55
N CYS A 104 -14.71 11.82 3.88
CA CYS A 104 -15.34 12.08 2.59
C CYS A 104 -16.46 11.11 2.25
N ASP A 105 -17.37 11.58 1.41
CA ASP A 105 -18.29 10.69 0.70
C ASP A 105 -17.51 10.03 -0.44
N MET A 106 -17.31 8.73 -0.35
CA MET A 106 -16.66 7.94 -1.39
C MET A 106 -17.69 7.35 -2.35
N ILE A 107 -17.33 7.33 -3.61
CA ILE A 107 -18.16 6.73 -4.65
C ILE A 107 -17.30 5.80 -5.50
N VAL A 108 -17.81 4.60 -5.73
CA VAL A 108 -17.31 3.71 -6.78
C VAL A 108 -18.27 3.81 -7.96
N LEU A 109 -17.81 4.35 -9.08
CA LEU A 109 -18.64 4.64 -10.24
C LEU A 109 -18.27 3.73 -11.43
N PRO A 110 -19.23 3.06 -12.07
CA PRO A 110 -19.02 2.52 -13.41
C PRO A 110 -18.92 3.66 -14.43
N ALA A 111 -18.25 3.43 -15.55
CA ALA A 111 -18.03 4.44 -16.59
C ALA A 111 -19.31 5.08 -17.15
N SER A 112 -20.41 4.32 -17.14
CA SER A 112 -21.73 4.80 -17.60
C SER A 112 -22.46 5.70 -16.61
N HIS A 113 -21.94 5.83 -15.38
CA HIS A 113 -22.62 6.59 -14.33
C HIS A 113 -22.70 8.09 -14.66
N PRO A 114 -23.86 8.78 -14.46
CA PRO A 114 -24.02 10.20 -14.78
C PRO A 114 -23.06 11.13 -14.01
N SER A 115 -22.71 10.74 -12.77
CA SER A 115 -21.78 11.51 -11.93
C SER A 115 -20.31 11.31 -12.31
N TRP A 116 -20.01 10.56 -13.37
CA TRP A 116 -18.64 10.45 -13.87
C TRP A 116 -18.14 11.85 -14.29
N PRO A 117 -16.96 12.29 -13.84
CA PRO A 117 -16.45 13.62 -14.16
C PRO A 117 -16.35 13.84 -15.68
N SER A 118 -17.00 14.88 -16.18
CA SER A 118 -17.05 15.15 -17.62
C SER A 118 -15.65 15.36 -18.24
N SER A 119 -14.75 15.99 -17.49
CA SER A 119 -13.35 16.15 -17.87
C SER A 119 -12.59 14.84 -17.97
N SER A 120 -13.04 13.83 -17.24
CA SER A 120 -12.41 12.51 -17.22
C SER A 120 -12.90 11.60 -18.33
N LYS A 121 -14.14 11.81 -18.83
CA LYS A 121 -14.74 10.95 -19.85
C LYS A 121 -14.04 11.02 -21.20
N SER A 122 -13.64 12.21 -21.62
CA SER A 122 -12.99 12.41 -22.92
C SER A 122 -11.53 11.99 -22.94
N ASP A 123 -10.83 12.27 -21.84
CA ASP A 123 -9.39 12.07 -21.74
C ASP A 123 -9.00 10.69 -21.23
N LEU A 124 -9.89 10.08 -20.45
CA LEU A 124 -9.63 8.82 -19.73
C LEU A 124 -10.40 7.63 -20.27
N GLY A 125 -11.26 7.83 -21.25
CA GLY A 125 -11.89 6.78 -22.05
C GLY A 125 -13.04 6.03 -21.40
N GLY A 126 -13.19 6.01 -20.10
CA GLY A 126 -14.18 5.22 -19.38
C GLY A 126 -13.55 4.26 -18.39
N GLY A 127 -14.30 3.32 -17.85
CA GLY A 127 -13.85 2.41 -16.82
C GLY A 127 -14.58 2.60 -15.51
N ALA A 128 -13.90 2.47 -14.38
CA ALA A 128 -14.44 2.73 -13.05
C ALA A 128 -13.61 3.75 -12.28
N VAL A 129 -14.24 4.50 -11.39
CA VAL A 129 -13.60 5.52 -10.56
C VAL A 129 -13.74 5.16 -9.10
N VAL A 130 -12.68 5.28 -8.36
CA VAL A 130 -12.64 5.11 -6.90
C VAL A 130 -11.62 6.06 -6.31
N PRO A 131 -11.92 6.64 -5.20
CA PRO A 131 -13.15 7.29 -4.80
C PRO A 131 -13.32 8.55 -5.61
N LEU A 132 -14.51 9.09 -5.63
CA LEU A 132 -14.77 10.41 -6.20
C LEU A 132 -15.12 11.35 -5.05
N LEU A 133 -14.22 12.26 -4.76
CA LEU A 133 -14.42 13.36 -3.83
C LEU A 133 -14.41 14.63 -4.62
N ASP A 134 -15.51 15.29 -4.80
CA ASP A 134 -15.55 16.60 -5.41
C ASP A 134 -14.55 16.79 -6.59
N SER A 135 -14.17 15.70 -7.24
CA SER A 135 -13.06 15.58 -8.21
C SER A 135 -11.64 15.81 -7.69
N ASP A 136 -11.43 16.14 -6.43
CA ASP A 136 -10.11 16.51 -5.89
C ASP A 136 -9.19 15.32 -5.60
N CYS A 137 -9.78 14.16 -5.26
CA CYS A 137 -9.00 12.97 -4.94
C CYS A 137 -9.65 11.75 -5.58
N SER A 138 -9.13 11.31 -6.71
CA SER A 138 -9.73 10.19 -7.43
C SER A 138 -8.69 9.31 -8.11
N MET A 139 -9.06 8.06 -8.31
CA MET A 139 -8.34 7.11 -9.15
C MET A 139 -9.31 6.33 -10.02
N GLY A 140 -8.84 5.82 -11.12
CA GLY A 140 -9.63 4.96 -11.97
C GLY A 140 -8.77 4.18 -12.95
N MET A 141 -9.43 3.33 -13.72
CA MET A 141 -8.82 2.53 -14.77
C MET A 141 -9.60 2.69 -16.06
N LEU A 142 -8.89 2.78 -17.18
CA LEU A 142 -9.53 2.76 -18.49
C LEU A 142 -10.23 1.43 -18.74
N GLU A 143 -11.29 1.45 -19.52
CA GLU A 143 -12.09 0.28 -19.85
C GLU A 143 -11.29 -0.82 -20.57
N ASP A 144 -10.35 -0.44 -21.42
CA ASP A 144 -9.44 -1.33 -22.13
C ASP A 144 -8.30 -1.88 -21.25
N ARG A 145 -8.25 -1.47 -19.98
CA ARG A 145 -7.21 -1.82 -19.00
C ARG A 145 -5.79 -1.39 -19.38
N SER A 146 -5.65 -0.45 -20.29
CA SER A 146 -4.32 0.02 -20.73
C SER A 146 -3.65 0.90 -19.68
N LYS A 147 -4.45 1.55 -18.82
CA LYS A 147 -3.94 2.58 -17.92
C LYS A 147 -4.83 2.75 -16.69
N PHE A 148 -4.19 2.91 -15.52
CA PHE A 148 -4.78 3.60 -14.36
C PHE A 148 -4.40 5.08 -14.39
N TRP A 149 -5.22 5.88 -13.77
CA TRP A 149 -4.94 7.28 -13.48
C TRP A 149 -5.17 7.59 -12.00
N LEU A 150 -4.45 8.61 -11.50
CA LEU A 150 -4.55 9.12 -10.15
C LEU A 150 -4.50 10.64 -10.22
N ASN A 151 -5.52 11.30 -9.67
CA ASN A 151 -5.62 12.76 -9.61
C ASN A 151 -5.82 13.20 -8.16
N LEU A 152 -4.97 14.15 -7.72
CA LEU A 152 -5.11 14.81 -6.42
C LEU A 152 -5.02 16.31 -6.64
N THR A 153 -5.88 17.06 -5.97
CA THR A 153 -5.79 18.49 -5.77
C THR A 153 -5.68 18.74 -4.27
N LEU A 154 -4.60 19.38 -3.86
CA LEU A 154 -4.28 19.60 -2.47
C LEU A 154 -4.43 21.08 -2.09
N SER A 155 -4.39 21.37 -0.81
CA SER A 155 -4.46 22.75 -0.34
C SER A 155 -3.17 23.51 -0.63
N ASP A 156 -3.26 24.84 -0.74
CA ASP A 156 -2.10 25.73 -0.92
C ASP A 156 -1.03 25.63 0.19
N LYS A 157 -1.36 24.99 1.30
CA LYS A 157 -0.43 24.75 2.41
C LYS A 157 0.35 23.44 2.29
N SER A 158 -0.05 22.58 1.38
CA SER A 158 0.65 21.33 1.13
C SER A 158 1.98 21.56 0.42
N PRO A 159 3.01 20.73 0.66
CA PRO A 159 4.30 20.82 -0.04
C PRO A 159 4.18 20.57 -1.55
N ILE A 160 3.13 19.89 -1.98
CA ILE A 160 2.72 19.71 -3.37
C ILE A 160 1.23 20.09 -3.50
N GLN A 161 0.81 20.65 -4.61
CA GLN A 161 -0.56 21.15 -4.78
C GLN A 161 -1.39 20.33 -5.75
N SER A 162 -0.74 19.70 -6.71
CA SER A 162 -1.43 18.89 -7.70
C SER A 162 -0.64 17.66 -8.10
N VAL A 163 -1.35 16.55 -8.27
CA VAL A 163 -0.79 15.28 -8.75
C VAL A 163 -1.70 14.76 -9.86
N ARG A 164 -1.13 14.50 -11.03
CA ARG A 164 -1.81 13.85 -12.15
C ARG A 164 -0.90 12.78 -12.73
N LEU A 165 -1.14 11.54 -12.33
CA LEU A 165 -0.30 10.40 -12.69
C LEU A 165 -1.06 9.39 -13.52
N ASN A 166 -0.34 8.76 -14.44
CA ASN A 166 -0.78 7.62 -15.21
C ASN A 166 0.10 6.42 -14.87
N MET A 167 -0.52 5.27 -14.60
CA MET A 167 0.15 4.02 -14.35
C MET A 167 -0.16 3.06 -15.48
N THR A 168 0.87 2.61 -16.18
CA THR A 168 0.78 1.68 -17.32
C THR A 168 1.46 0.35 -16.98
N PRO A 169 1.16 -0.75 -17.71
CA PRO A 169 1.82 -2.01 -17.45
C PRO A 169 3.35 -1.93 -17.52
N TRP A 170 4.02 -2.46 -16.50
CA TRP A 170 5.49 -2.47 -16.43
C TRP A 170 6.08 -3.66 -17.18
N ASN A 171 5.77 -4.86 -16.70
CA ASN A 171 6.10 -6.11 -17.35
C ASN A 171 4.98 -7.15 -17.09
N PRO A 172 4.92 -8.26 -17.85
CA PRO A 172 3.82 -9.22 -17.74
C PRO A 172 3.59 -9.74 -16.33
N ALA A 173 4.65 -10.06 -15.61
CA ALA A 173 4.54 -10.66 -14.30
C ALA A 173 4.06 -9.65 -13.25
N MET A 174 4.52 -8.39 -13.34
CA MET A 174 4.21 -7.34 -12.39
C MET A 174 2.87 -6.66 -12.68
N SER A 175 2.44 -6.67 -13.94
CA SER A 175 1.20 -6.05 -14.41
C SER A 175 0.01 -7.02 -14.46
N THR A 176 0.18 -8.22 -13.92
CA THR A 176 -0.90 -9.19 -13.74
C THR A 176 -1.45 -9.10 -12.33
N ALA A 177 -2.74 -8.86 -12.19
CA ALA A 177 -3.42 -8.86 -10.89
C ALA A 177 -3.28 -10.22 -10.21
N ARG A 178 -2.85 -10.18 -8.95
CA ARG A 178 -2.66 -11.38 -8.13
C ARG A 178 -3.51 -11.27 -6.87
N GLN A 179 -4.21 -12.37 -6.57
CA GLN A 179 -4.99 -12.50 -5.35
C GLN A 179 -4.15 -13.16 -4.26
N ALA A 180 -4.25 -12.64 -3.05
CA ALA A 180 -3.75 -13.25 -1.84
C ALA A 180 -4.86 -13.24 -0.79
N ASN A 181 -5.13 -14.38 -0.17
CA ASN A 181 -6.15 -14.49 0.85
C ASN A 181 -5.69 -15.38 2.00
N ALA A 182 -6.25 -15.12 3.17
CA ALA A 182 -6.11 -15.99 4.33
C ALA A 182 -7.40 -15.93 5.15
N THR A 183 -7.79 -17.07 5.70
CA THR A 183 -8.94 -17.16 6.61
C THR A 183 -8.50 -17.86 7.88
N TYR A 184 -8.80 -17.20 9.01
CA TYR A 184 -8.51 -17.68 10.36
C TYR A 184 -9.82 -17.98 11.10
N ALA A 185 -9.71 -18.28 12.37
CA ALA A 185 -10.87 -18.50 13.22
C ALA A 185 -11.84 -17.32 13.20
N ALA A 186 -13.14 -17.60 13.36
CA ALA A 186 -14.21 -16.61 13.38
C ALA A 186 -14.30 -15.73 12.12
N ASN A 187 -13.95 -16.28 10.95
CA ASN A 187 -13.96 -15.58 9.66
C ASN A 187 -13.04 -14.33 9.60
N MET A 188 -12.09 -14.23 10.53
CA MET A 188 -11.03 -13.23 10.44
C MET A 188 -10.09 -13.55 9.28
N GLY A 189 -9.44 -12.54 8.75
CA GLY A 189 -8.48 -12.72 7.65
C GLY A 189 -8.47 -11.56 6.68
N TYR A 190 -8.00 -11.82 5.49
CA TYR A 190 -7.90 -10.81 4.44
C TYR A 190 -8.09 -11.38 3.03
N ASP A 191 -8.53 -10.51 2.14
CA ASP A 191 -8.51 -10.69 0.69
C ASP A 191 -7.80 -9.48 0.08
N ILE A 192 -6.74 -9.73 -0.66
CA ILE A 192 -5.89 -8.69 -1.24
C ILE A 192 -5.76 -8.96 -2.74
N LEU A 193 -6.10 -7.96 -3.56
CA LEU A 193 -5.70 -7.88 -4.95
C LEU A 193 -4.46 -7.02 -5.04
N ARG A 194 -3.40 -7.50 -5.71
CA ARG A 194 -2.12 -6.80 -5.88
C ARG A 194 -1.77 -6.63 -7.34
N LEU A 195 -1.27 -5.43 -7.67
CA LEU A 195 -0.46 -5.16 -8.85
C LEU A 195 0.93 -4.80 -8.36
N HIS A 196 1.89 -5.68 -8.60
CA HIS A 196 3.21 -5.58 -8.01
C HIS A 196 4.08 -4.51 -8.64
N GLY A 197 3.77 -4.07 -9.84
CA GLY A 197 4.49 -2.97 -10.45
C GLY A 197 3.82 -2.40 -11.69
N THR A 198 3.85 -1.09 -11.76
CA THR A 198 3.39 -0.29 -12.89
C THR A 198 4.47 0.73 -13.24
N LYS A 199 4.55 1.16 -14.49
CA LYS A 199 5.29 2.36 -14.87
C LYS A 199 4.45 3.58 -14.58
N VAL A 200 5.07 4.59 -14.02
CA VAL A 200 4.45 5.87 -13.70
C VAL A 200 4.96 6.94 -14.67
N SER A 201 4.06 7.78 -15.14
CA SER A 201 4.36 9.03 -15.83
C SER A 201 3.27 10.06 -15.52
N GLY A 202 3.61 11.32 -15.50
CA GLY A 202 2.63 12.37 -15.26
C GLY A 202 3.25 13.67 -14.81
N VAL A 203 2.49 14.43 -14.02
CA VAL A 203 2.87 15.77 -13.59
C VAL A 203 2.58 15.90 -12.09
N ILE A 204 3.52 16.46 -11.35
CA ILE A 204 3.35 16.94 -9.97
C ILE A 204 3.75 18.42 -9.99
N ASP A 205 2.83 19.30 -9.60
CA ASP A 205 3.04 20.76 -9.59
C ASP A 205 3.66 21.32 -10.87
N ASP A 206 3.13 20.91 -12.04
CA ASP A 206 3.60 21.28 -13.37
C ASP A 206 4.98 20.69 -13.78
N GLU A 207 5.63 19.89 -12.92
CA GLU A 207 6.86 19.17 -13.26
C GLU A 207 6.55 17.77 -13.80
N PHE A 208 7.16 17.40 -14.92
CA PHE A 208 7.05 16.03 -15.46
C PHE A 208 7.81 15.06 -14.58
N VAL A 209 7.14 13.98 -14.23
CA VAL A 209 7.70 12.91 -13.40
C VAL A 209 7.56 11.56 -14.07
N SER A 210 8.52 10.67 -13.77
CA SER A 210 8.48 9.26 -14.11
C SER A 210 8.81 8.41 -12.89
N GLY A 211 8.56 7.10 -12.97
CA GLY A 211 8.88 6.19 -11.90
C GLY A 211 8.15 4.86 -12.00
N THR A 212 7.96 4.24 -10.84
CA THR A 212 7.20 2.99 -10.70
C THR A 212 6.20 3.08 -9.55
N ALA A 213 5.17 2.23 -9.56
CA ALA A 213 4.24 2.17 -8.45
C ALA A 213 3.77 0.74 -8.17
N TYR A 214 3.34 0.54 -6.92
CA TYR A 214 2.67 -0.65 -6.42
C TYR A 214 1.24 -0.30 -6.03
N PHE A 215 0.31 -1.23 -6.27
CA PHE A 215 -1.09 -1.08 -5.89
C PHE A 215 -1.63 -2.30 -5.16
N GLN A 216 -2.50 -2.04 -4.18
CA GLN A 216 -3.34 -3.08 -3.60
C GLN A 216 -4.75 -2.59 -3.29
N LYS A 217 -5.73 -3.46 -3.55
CA LYS A 217 -7.09 -3.38 -3.00
C LYS A 217 -7.20 -4.44 -1.92
N VAL A 218 -7.63 -4.04 -0.75
CA VAL A 218 -7.71 -4.94 0.42
C VAL A 218 -9.10 -4.93 1.02
N CYS A 219 -9.58 -6.11 1.41
CA CYS A 219 -10.61 -6.29 2.42
C CYS A 219 -9.99 -7.06 3.57
N VAL A 220 -9.93 -6.47 4.75
CA VAL A 220 -9.41 -7.12 5.96
C VAL A 220 -10.46 -7.16 7.06
N GLN A 221 -10.49 -8.26 7.80
CA GLN A 221 -11.32 -8.45 8.98
C GLN A 221 -10.43 -8.96 10.11
N ALA A 222 -9.89 -8.05 10.90
CA ALA A 222 -9.00 -8.40 11.99
C ALA A 222 -8.99 -7.29 13.05
N PRO A 223 -8.81 -7.63 14.34
CA PRO A 223 -8.33 -6.67 15.29
C PRO A 223 -6.90 -6.27 14.91
N SER A 224 -6.44 -5.12 15.33
CA SER A 224 -5.13 -4.50 15.02
C SER A 224 -3.93 -5.46 15.14
N VAL A 225 -3.78 -6.35 14.19
CA VAL A 225 -2.70 -7.36 14.18
C VAL A 225 -1.41 -6.70 13.69
N PRO A 226 -0.29 -6.83 14.39
CA PRO A 226 1.00 -6.35 13.94
C PRO A 226 1.47 -7.04 12.65
N TRP A 227 2.19 -6.30 11.81
CA TRP A 227 2.85 -6.88 10.64
C TRP A 227 4.16 -6.18 10.30
N TYR A 228 5.02 -6.92 9.62
CA TYR A 228 6.06 -6.39 8.76
C TYR A 228 5.67 -6.62 7.31
N TRP A 229 5.76 -5.61 6.51
CA TRP A 229 5.65 -5.68 5.05
C TRP A 229 6.75 -4.83 4.43
N GLY A 230 7.11 -5.14 3.22
CA GLY A 230 7.93 -4.27 2.42
C GLY A 230 8.09 -4.79 1.00
N MET A 231 8.54 -3.92 0.12
CA MET A 231 8.73 -4.24 -1.27
C MET A 231 9.90 -3.45 -1.86
N LEU A 232 10.52 -4.04 -2.87
CA LEU A 232 11.59 -3.44 -3.66
C LEU A 232 11.27 -3.54 -5.14
N HIS A 233 11.48 -2.46 -5.88
CA HIS A 233 11.59 -2.41 -7.33
C HIS A 233 13.04 -2.27 -7.73
N PHE A 234 13.41 -2.92 -8.83
CA PHE A 234 14.76 -2.94 -9.36
C PHE A 234 14.80 -2.29 -10.73
N SER A 235 15.93 -1.70 -11.09
CA SER A 235 16.12 -0.99 -12.37
C SER A 235 15.91 -1.87 -13.61
N ASP A 236 16.11 -3.18 -13.47
CA ASP A 236 15.94 -4.16 -14.54
C ASP A 236 14.50 -4.67 -14.71
N GLY A 237 13.56 -4.18 -13.89
CA GLY A 237 12.16 -4.63 -13.86
C GLY A 237 11.89 -5.81 -12.94
N SER A 238 12.87 -6.24 -12.15
CA SER A 238 12.67 -7.23 -11.08
C SER A 238 11.90 -6.63 -9.91
N TYR A 239 11.32 -7.49 -9.09
CA TYR A 239 10.49 -7.14 -7.94
C TYR A 239 10.71 -8.10 -6.78
N LEU A 240 10.65 -7.58 -5.57
CA LEU A 240 10.70 -8.37 -4.34
C LEU A 240 9.71 -7.82 -3.32
N ASP A 241 8.98 -8.70 -2.62
CA ASP A 241 8.22 -8.34 -1.43
C ASP A 241 8.38 -9.35 -0.30
N TRP A 242 7.97 -8.92 0.88
CA TRP A 242 7.79 -9.77 2.05
C TRP A 242 6.58 -9.32 2.87
N PHE A 243 5.93 -10.28 3.53
CA PHE A 243 4.82 -10.03 4.42
C PHE A 243 4.83 -10.99 5.60
N LEU A 244 4.79 -10.44 6.82
CA LEU A 244 4.86 -11.19 8.07
C LEU A 244 3.88 -10.60 9.11
N PRO A 245 2.57 -10.92 9.03
CA PRO A 245 1.65 -10.67 10.13
C PRO A 245 1.98 -11.60 11.29
N HIS A 246 1.98 -11.06 12.51
CA HIS A 246 2.43 -11.81 13.68
C HIS A 246 1.68 -11.40 14.96
N ALA A 247 1.67 -12.29 15.94
CA ALA A 247 1.30 -12.00 17.32
C ALA A 247 2.56 -11.71 18.14
N SER A 248 2.52 -10.71 19.01
CA SER A 248 3.65 -10.30 19.84
C SER A 248 3.17 -9.77 21.19
N LEU A 249 3.97 -9.93 22.22
CA LEU A 249 3.72 -9.29 23.52
C LEU A 249 3.69 -7.77 23.45
N THR A 250 4.25 -7.18 22.40
CA THR A 250 4.16 -5.73 22.14
C THR A 250 2.73 -5.25 21.86
N MET A 251 1.80 -6.15 21.51
CA MET A 251 0.37 -5.86 21.40
C MET A 251 -0.26 -5.39 22.71
N LEU A 252 0.41 -5.58 23.85
CA LEU A 252 -0.03 -5.12 25.16
C LEU A 252 0.53 -3.75 25.53
N SER A 253 1.31 -3.12 24.66
CA SER A 253 2.01 -1.88 24.93
C SER A 253 1.70 -0.81 23.89
N ARG A 254 1.11 0.29 24.35
CA ARG A 254 0.89 1.48 23.55
C ARG A 254 2.18 2.26 23.39
N ASP A 255 2.84 2.11 22.24
CA ASP A 255 4.11 2.77 21.96
C ASP A 255 4.25 3.05 20.47
N SER A 256 4.20 4.31 20.08
CA SER A 256 4.30 4.79 18.70
C SER A 256 5.72 5.01 18.19
N ARG A 257 6.75 4.73 19.00
CA ARG A 257 8.14 4.96 18.59
C ARG A 257 8.53 4.09 17.39
N ALA A 258 9.05 4.72 16.36
CA ALA A 258 9.46 4.06 15.12
C ALA A 258 10.45 2.90 15.32
N TRP A 259 11.33 3.02 16.28
CA TRP A 259 12.35 2.04 16.62
C TRP A 259 11.95 1.08 17.74
N LYS A 260 10.69 1.08 18.17
CA LYS A 260 10.25 0.18 19.23
C LYS A 260 10.77 -1.23 18.97
N LYS A 261 11.60 -1.66 19.88
CA LYS A 261 12.60 -2.63 19.61
C LYS A 261 12.08 -4.00 19.47
N ARG A 262 11.21 -4.42 20.05
CA ARG A 262 11.11 -5.84 20.23
C ARG A 262 9.67 -6.26 20.07
N ASP A 263 9.41 -6.81 18.96
CA ASP A 263 8.48 -7.90 18.92
C ASP A 263 9.13 -9.08 19.65
N ILE A 264 9.25 -8.95 20.99
CA ILE A 264 9.78 -10.03 21.80
C ILE A 264 8.89 -11.22 21.57
N SER A 265 9.45 -12.30 21.06
CA SER A 265 8.74 -13.55 20.87
C SER A 265 7.51 -13.39 19.96
N HIS A 266 7.66 -12.77 18.80
CA HIS A 266 6.58 -12.78 17.82
C HIS A 266 6.37 -14.20 17.26
N ILE A 267 5.10 -14.57 17.12
CA ILE A 267 4.67 -15.79 16.46
C ILE A 267 4.06 -15.37 15.13
N ALA A 268 4.65 -15.82 14.04
CA ALA A 268 4.11 -15.57 12.72
C ALA A 268 2.71 -16.21 12.60
N LEU A 269 1.73 -15.43 12.21
CA LEU A 269 0.38 -15.91 11.87
C LEU A 269 0.37 -16.44 10.44
N SER A 270 1.08 -15.78 9.56
CA SER A 270 1.45 -16.23 8.24
C SER A 270 2.76 -15.55 7.83
N GLN A 271 3.38 -16.04 6.80
CA GLN A 271 4.56 -15.42 6.23
C GLN A 271 4.63 -15.72 4.74
N GLY A 272 5.21 -14.83 4.00
CA GLY A 272 5.38 -15.03 2.57
C GLY A 272 6.19 -13.93 1.93
N GLY A 273 6.70 -14.23 0.76
CA GLY A 273 7.37 -13.27 -0.10
C GLY A 273 7.30 -13.71 -1.55
N LEU A 274 7.52 -12.78 -2.43
CA LEU A 274 7.59 -13.00 -3.87
C LEU A 274 8.85 -12.31 -4.41
N PHE A 275 9.65 -13.04 -5.16
CA PHE A 275 10.70 -12.48 -5.98
C PHE A 275 10.37 -12.74 -7.45
N HIS A 276 10.36 -11.70 -8.26
CA HIS A 276 10.32 -11.80 -9.71
C HIS A 276 11.65 -11.33 -10.28
N ASP A 277 12.33 -12.25 -10.94
CA ASP A 277 13.56 -12.01 -11.71
C ASP A 277 13.18 -11.69 -13.14
N ALA A 278 13.26 -10.43 -13.51
CA ALA A 278 12.89 -10.00 -14.86
C ALA A 278 13.84 -10.53 -15.92
N LYS A 279 15.13 -10.64 -15.63
CA LYS A 279 16.17 -11.13 -16.54
C LYS A 279 15.93 -12.60 -16.92
N ASN A 280 15.60 -13.42 -15.93
CA ASN A 280 15.35 -14.86 -16.14
C ASN A 280 13.85 -15.17 -16.33
N LYS A 281 12.97 -14.16 -16.32
CA LYS A 281 11.51 -14.26 -16.49
C LYS A 281 10.88 -15.27 -15.52
N ARG A 282 11.37 -15.30 -14.28
CA ARG A 282 10.98 -16.27 -13.27
C ARG A 282 10.40 -15.56 -12.04
N SER A 283 9.37 -16.17 -11.47
CA SER A 283 8.82 -15.74 -10.17
C SER A 283 8.92 -16.86 -9.16
N GLU A 284 9.42 -16.54 -7.97
CA GLU A 284 9.55 -17.47 -6.86
C GLU A 284 8.76 -16.97 -5.66
N ARG A 285 8.09 -17.89 -4.98
CA ARG A 285 7.43 -17.63 -3.69
C ARG A 285 8.28 -18.17 -2.56
N PHE A 286 8.31 -17.42 -1.47
CA PHE A 286 9.03 -17.77 -0.26
C PHE A 286 8.02 -18.06 0.85
N GLU A 287 8.20 -19.19 1.50
CA GLU A 287 7.39 -19.60 2.67
C GLU A 287 8.12 -19.35 3.99
N ILE A 288 9.42 -19.09 3.92
CA ILE A 288 10.25 -18.75 5.07
C ILE A 288 10.69 -17.30 4.92
N VAL A 289 10.18 -16.45 5.80
CA VAL A 289 10.50 -15.02 5.87
C VAL A 289 10.86 -14.68 7.31
N SER A 290 11.97 -14.01 7.49
CA SER A 290 12.39 -13.48 8.78
C SER A 290 12.70 -12.00 8.64
N VAL A 291 12.17 -11.20 9.54
CA VAL A 291 12.41 -9.76 9.60
C VAL A 291 12.93 -9.41 10.99
N THR A 292 14.08 -8.80 11.05
CA THR A 292 14.64 -8.23 12.28
C THR A 292 14.73 -6.72 12.14
N LYS A 293 14.22 -5.99 13.12
CA LYS A 293 14.24 -4.55 13.18
C LYS A 293 15.25 -4.07 14.22
N GLY A 294 16.25 -3.31 13.76
CA GLY A 294 17.21 -2.60 14.62
C GLY A 294 16.89 -1.12 14.75
N LYS A 295 17.71 -0.40 15.49
CA LYS A 295 17.63 1.04 15.70
C LYS A 295 18.86 1.72 15.14
N GLN A 296 18.67 2.74 14.30
CA GLN A 296 19.71 3.64 13.83
C GLN A 296 19.99 4.77 14.84
N SER A 297 21.05 5.54 14.62
CA SER A 297 21.41 6.69 15.46
C SER A 297 20.35 7.80 15.46
N ASN A 298 19.67 7.99 14.35
CA ASN A 298 18.55 8.94 14.18
C ASN A 298 17.19 8.43 14.72
N ASN A 299 17.17 7.30 15.41
CA ASN A 299 15.98 6.64 15.93
C ASN A 299 15.02 6.04 14.84
N LEU A 300 15.42 6.00 13.59
CA LEU A 300 14.71 5.27 12.57
C LEU A 300 15.07 3.77 12.60
N PRO A 301 14.22 2.89 12.11
CA PRO A 301 14.56 1.47 12.03
C PRO A 301 15.55 1.18 10.89
N HIS A 302 16.30 0.11 11.08
CA HIS A 302 16.85 -0.64 9.97
C HIS A 302 16.28 -2.05 10.00
N PHE A 303 16.15 -2.65 8.82
CA PHE A 303 15.54 -3.94 8.64
C PHE A 303 16.55 -4.93 8.06
N GLU A 304 16.67 -6.08 8.71
CA GLU A 304 17.33 -7.24 8.18
C GLU A 304 16.25 -8.26 7.76
N VAL A 305 16.18 -8.53 6.48
CA VAL A 305 15.15 -9.40 5.90
C VAL A 305 15.82 -10.60 5.25
N HIS A 306 15.36 -11.77 5.62
CA HIS A 306 15.80 -13.03 5.02
C HIS A 306 14.60 -13.76 4.45
N LEU A 307 14.70 -14.13 3.18
CA LEU A 307 13.72 -14.96 2.50
C LEU A 307 14.43 -16.24 2.04
N LYS A 308 13.79 -17.37 2.21
CA LYS A 308 14.36 -18.65 1.81
C LYS A 308 13.29 -19.60 1.31
N ASN A 309 13.60 -20.25 0.21
CA ASN A 309 12.97 -21.48 -0.22
C ASN A 309 14.07 -22.54 -0.46
N GLY A 310 13.73 -23.73 -0.93
CA GLY A 310 14.68 -24.83 -1.04
C GLY A 310 15.93 -24.55 -1.91
N ARG A 311 15.88 -23.60 -2.84
CA ARG A 311 16.94 -23.32 -3.81
C ARG A 311 17.44 -21.89 -3.77
N THR A 312 16.56 -20.96 -3.42
CA THR A 312 16.87 -19.53 -3.43
C THR A 312 16.91 -18.98 -2.02
N SER A 313 17.89 -18.14 -1.74
CA SER A 313 17.98 -17.35 -0.52
C SER A 313 18.24 -15.90 -0.84
N ILE A 314 17.52 -15.00 -0.19
CA ILE A 314 17.66 -13.56 -0.33
C ILE A 314 17.91 -12.97 1.05
N HIS A 315 18.93 -12.13 1.14
CA HIS A 315 19.21 -11.31 2.30
C HIS A 315 19.20 -9.84 1.89
N ILE A 316 18.53 -9.02 2.69
CA ILE A 316 18.43 -7.58 2.52
C ILE A 316 18.77 -6.92 3.83
N SER A 317 19.69 -5.94 3.79
CA SER A 317 19.87 -4.95 4.84
C SER A 317 19.43 -3.59 4.32
N ALA A 318 18.38 -3.02 4.91
CA ALA A 318 17.78 -1.77 4.46
C ALA A 318 17.59 -0.79 5.62
N GLN A 319 17.85 0.48 5.35
CA GLN A 319 17.70 1.56 6.31
C GLN A 319 16.49 2.43 5.95
N ALA A 320 15.61 2.69 6.92
CA ALA A 320 14.63 3.73 6.81
C ALA A 320 15.32 5.11 6.78
N VAL A 321 14.93 5.96 5.87
CA VAL A 321 15.49 7.32 5.77
C VAL A 321 14.56 8.34 6.42
N GLU A 322 13.26 8.09 6.37
CA GLU A 322 12.21 8.89 7.00
C GLU A 322 11.03 8.01 7.43
N ARG A 323 10.04 8.58 8.06
CA ARG A 323 8.88 7.88 8.61
C ARG A 323 7.60 8.64 8.34
N ALA A 324 6.61 7.97 7.72
CA ALA A 324 5.21 8.34 7.81
C ALA A 324 4.52 7.55 8.92
N HIS A 325 3.52 8.16 9.57
CA HIS A 325 2.94 7.58 10.78
C HIS A 325 1.45 7.93 10.92
N TRP A 326 0.64 6.90 11.18
CA TRP A 326 -0.80 7.01 11.39
C TRP A 326 -1.22 6.21 12.62
N ASP A 327 -2.03 6.81 13.48
CA ASP A 327 -2.66 6.15 14.62
C ASP A 327 -4.16 5.98 14.36
N PHE A 328 -4.63 4.74 14.33
CA PHE A 328 -6.04 4.38 14.20
C PHE A 328 -6.56 3.90 15.54
N HIS A 329 -7.65 4.51 16.01
CA HIS A 329 -8.27 4.19 17.29
C HIS A 329 -9.78 4.04 17.12
N GLN A 330 -10.33 2.91 17.56
CA GLN A 330 -11.71 2.54 17.25
C GLN A 330 -12.31 1.58 18.26
N PRO A 331 -13.62 1.66 18.52
CA PRO A 331 -14.32 0.64 19.29
C PRO A 331 -14.39 -0.67 18.50
N THR A 332 -14.42 -1.76 19.24
CA THR A 332 -14.72 -3.10 18.76
C THR A 332 -15.90 -3.68 19.51
N ARG A 333 -16.30 -4.92 19.22
CA ARG A 333 -17.37 -5.58 19.95
C ARG A 333 -17.04 -5.74 21.43
N GLY A 334 -18.07 -5.62 22.29
CA GLY A 334 -17.95 -5.87 23.73
C GLY A 334 -17.29 -4.76 24.53
N GLY A 335 -17.20 -3.55 23.98
CA GLY A 335 -16.60 -2.40 24.68
C GLY A 335 -15.07 -2.39 24.66
N VAL A 336 -14.45 -3.31 23.93
CA VAL A 336 -13.00 -3.34 23.74
C VAL A 336 -12.63 -2.33 22.66
N TRP A 337 -11.55 -1.59 22.85
CA TRP A 337 -10.98 -0.68 21.88
C TRP A 337 -9.77 -1.31 21.18
N SER A 338 -9.65 -1.02 19.91
CA SER A 338 -8.50 -1.41 19.09
C SER A 338 -7.71 -0.16 18.73
N HIS A 339 -6.41 -0.24 18.94
CA HIS A 339 -5.46 0.78 18.53
C HIS A 339 -4.48 0.15 17.57
N LEU A 340 -4.25 0.80 16.43
CA LEU A 340 -3.24 0.41 15.45
C LEU A 340 -2.34 1.61 15.19
N THR A 341 -1.06 1.46 15.42
CA THR A 341 -0.02 2.38 14.93
C THR A 341 0.54 1.81 13.65
N TYR A 342 0.40 2.56 12.55
CA TYR A 342 0.83 2.20 11.23
C TYR A 342 1.99 3.10 10.80
N ASN A 343 3.09 2.51 10.41
CA ASN A 343 4.27 3.23 10.00
C ASN A 343 4.75 2.76 8.64
N GLU A 344 5.16 3.69 7.81
CA GLU A 344 5.74 3.48 6.50
C GLU A 344 7.10 4.19 6.40
N TYR A 345 8.02 3.57 5.68
CA TYR A 345 9.39 4.04 5.62
C TYR A 345 9.93 3.93 4.20
N PRO A 346 10.26 5.05 3.53
CA PRO A 346 11.15 5.00 2.37
C PRO A 346 12.49 4.36 2.75
N LEU A 347 13.00 3.46 1.91
CA LEU A 347 14.17 2.65 2.21
C LEU A 347 15.35 2.99 1.32
N VAL A 348 16.55 2.97 1.92
CA VAL A 348 17.81 2.80 1.20
C VAL A 348 18.35 1.41 1.49
N VAL A 349 18.46 0.60 0.45
CA VAL A 349 19.06 -0.74 0.54
C VAL A 349 20.56 -0.61 0.67
N LYS A 350 21.13 -1.08 1.78
CA LYS A 350 22.58 -1.08 2.05
C LYS A 350 23.25 -2.31 1.51
N GLU A 351 22.61 -3.47 1.74
CA GLU A 351 23.09 -4.75 1.24
C GLU A 351 21.95 -5.55 0.63
N LEU A 352 22.24 -6.20 -0.48
CA LEU A 352 21.37 -7.16 -1.14
C LEU A 352 22.21 -8.35 -1.56
N ASN A 353 21.76 -9.54 -1.24
CA ASN A 353 22.40 -10.76 -1.67
C ASN A 353 21.32 -11.77 -2.09
N ILE A 354 21.26 -12.06 -3.36
CA ILE A 354 20.37 -13.05 -3.95
C ILE A 354 21.21 -14.22 -4.42
N ARG A 355 20.94 -15.41 -3.89
CA ARG A 355 21.62 -16.66 -4.29
C ARG A 355 20.57 -17.63 -4.80
N ASP A 356 20.72 -18.04 -6.03
CA ASP A 356 19.86 -19.01 -6.72
C ASP A 356 20.66 -19.88 -7.70
N GLU A 357 19.98 -20.65 -8.53
CA GLU A 357 20.59 -21.49 -9.55
C GLU A 357 21.32 -20.73 -10.67
N PHE A 358 21.05 -19.44 -10.81
CA PHE A 358 21.72 -18.56 -11.78
C PHE A 358 22.97 -17.88 -11.22
N GLY A 359 23.25 -18.07 -9.94
CA GLY A 359 24.44 -17.54 -9.27
C GLY A 359 24.13 -16.62 -8.10
N VAL A 360 25.05 -15.70 -7.84
CA VAL A 360 24.95 -14.70 -6.77
C VAL A 360 24.81 -13.34 -7.40
N ARG A 361 23.82 -12.59 -6.94
CA ARG A 361 23.59 -11.19 -7.33
C ARG A 361 23.59 -10.32 -6.08
N SER A 362 24.11 -9.14 -6.25
CA SER A 362 24.22 -8.11 -5.20
C SER A 362 23.54 -6.82 -5.64
N LYS A 363 23.50 -5.84 -4.76
CA LYS A 363 22.96 -4.53 -5.09
C LYS A 363 23.66 -3.88 -6.30
N THR A 364 24.96 -4.11 -6.47
CA THR A 364 25.76 -3.52 -7.55
C THR A 364 25.45 -4.08 -8.96
N ASP A 365 24.64 -5.13 -9.04
CA ASP A 365 24.14 -5.67 -10.31
C ASP A 365 22.94 -4.88 -10.85
N TYR A 366 22.48 -3.87 -10.14
CA TYR A 366 21.34 -3.02 -10.49
C TYR A 366 21.74 -1.55 -10.44
N ASP A 367 21.25 -0.74 -11.36
CA ASP A 367 21.50 0.70 -11.39
C ASP A 367 20.86 1.39 -10.16
N TRP A 368 19.69 0.88 -9.75
CA TRP A 368 19.02 1.30 -8.52
C TRP A 368 18.12 0.19 -7.97
N VAL A 369 17.93 0.22 -6.66
CA VAL A 369 16.94 -0.60 -5.94
C VAL A 369 16.17 0.34 -5.02
N ARG A 370 14.87 0.50 -5.27
CA ARG A 370 13.99 1.39 -4.50
C ARG A 370 12.93 0.60 -3.78
N GLY A 371 12.54 1.04 -2.62
CA GLY A 371 11.47 0.38 -1.90
C GLY A 371 10.94 1.14 -0.71
N ASN A 372 9.99 0.49 -0.09
CA ASN A 372 9.33 0.95 1.11
C ASN A 372 9.10 -0.24 2.05
N ALA A 373 9.05 0.02 3.33
CA ALA A 373 8.67 -0.97 4.32
C ALA A 373 7.63 -0.41 5.29
N GLU A 374 6.80 -1.31 5.78
CA GLU A 374 5.83 -1.07 6.83
C GLU A 374 6.22 -1.82 8.09
N HIS A 375 5.96 -1.20 9.21
CA HIS A 375 5.92 -1.86 10.50
C HIS A 375 4.73 -1.34 11.28
N SER A 376 3.75 -2.19 11.47
CA SER A 376 2.56 -1.85 12.24
C SER A 376 2.49 -2.67 13.49
N TRP A 377 1.94 -2.07 14.54
CA TRP A 377 1.58 -2.78 15.75
C TRP A 377 0.28 -2.24 16.30
N GLY A 378 -0.40 -3.10 17.01
CA GLY A 378 -1.66 -2.72 17.63
C GLY A 378 -1.82 -3.35 18.99
N PHE A 379 -2.80 -2.88 19.72
CA PHE A 379 -3.23 -3.46 20.98
C PHE A 379 -4.73 -3.31 21.19
N LEU A 380 -5.26 -4.16 22.04
CA LEU A 380 -6.64 -4.13 22.50
C LEU A 380 -6.68 -3.71 23.97
N HIS A 381 -7.64 -2.88 24.36
CA HIS A 381 -7.80 -2.40 25.75
C HIS A 381 -9.25 -2.13 26.10
#